data_681740f6c2550e359ffcf748c470e220
#
_entry.id   681740f6c2550e359ffcf748c470e220
#
_cell.length_a   1.000
_cell.length_b   1.000
_cell.length_c   1.000
_cell.angle_alpha   90.00
_cell.angle_beta   90.00
_cell.angle_gamma   90.00
#
_symmetry.space_group_name_H-M   'P 1'
#
loop_
_entity.id
_entity.type
_entity.pdbx_description
1 polymer ?
#
loop_
_entity_poly.entity_id
_entity_poly.type
_entity_poly.pdbx_seq_one_letter_code
_entity_poly.pdbx_strand_id
1 'polypeptide(L)'
;MHRHKGSLKREDLTIHVNFTYIFGMSGRRIPTLNALRAFEAAGRLGSVTRAASELSVTHAAVSHQVRVLEEWLGKPVFTRQHRRIVLTQAGATLLPALSGAFDRVAEA
;
A
#
# COMPACT_ATOMS: atom_id res chain seq x y z
N MET A 1 0.87 -9.84 -13.33
CA MET A 1 1.27 -9.36 -13.27
C MET A 1 0.91 -8.79 -13.14
N HIS A 2 0.68 -8.63 -12.94
CA HIS A 2 0.73 -7.97 -12.69
C HIS A 2 0.61 -7.27 -12.92
N ARG A 3 0.64 -6.74 -12.95
CA ARG A 3 0.77 -5.96 -13.03
C ARG A 3 0.94 -5.16 -13.32
N HIS A 4 1.05 -4.60 -13.38
CA HIS A 4 1.39 -3.60 -13.67
C HIS A 4 1.49 -3.20 -14.52
N LYS A 5 1.25 -3.12 -14.69
CA LYS A 5 1.73 -2.67 -15.27
C LYS A 5 2.17 -1.96 -15.65
N GLY A 6 1.09 -1.85 -15.39
CA GLY A 6 1.50 -0.73 -16.13
C GLY A 6 2.94 -0.94 -16.45
N SER A 7 3.31 -0.33 -17.45
CA SER A 7 4.71 -0.47 -17.80
C SER A 7 5.58 0.17 -16.73
N LEU A 8 6.58 -0.54 -16.29
CA LEU A 8 7.56 -0.01 -15.37
C LEU A 8 8.54 0.86 -16.11
N LYS A 9 8.92 1.94 -15.47
CA LYS A 9 9.98 2.76 -15.99
C LYS A 9 11.30 2.02 -15.81
N ARG A 10 12.28 2.40 -16.61
CA ARG A 10 13.57 1.74 -16.54
C ARG A 10 14.18 1.84 -15.15
N GLU A 11 14.06 2.99 -14.51
CA GLU A 11 14.58 3.18 -13.16
C GLU A 11 13.92 2.25 -12.17
N ASP A 12 12.61 2.10 -12.30
CA ASP A 12 11.87 1.23 -11.40
C ASP A 12 12.30 -0.21 -11.56
N LEU A 13 12.50 -0.65 -12.80
CA LEU A 13 12.97 -1.98 -13.07
C LEU A 13 14.35 -2.22 -12.44
N THR A 14 15.24 -1.25 -12.59
CA THR A 14 16.59 -1.37 -12.05
C THR A 14 16.56 -1.51 -10.53
N ILE A 15 15.73 -0.70 -9.88
CA ILE A 15 15.61 -0.75 -8.42
C ILE A 15 15.08 -2.11 -7.99
N HIS A 16 14.06 -2.63 -8.65
CA HIS A 16 13.51 -3.92 -8.29
C HIS A 16 14.50 -5.06 -8.53
N VAL A 17 15.23 -5.00 -9.61
CA VAL A 17 16.24 -6.01 -9.89
C VAL A 17 17.33 -5.99 -8.83
N ASN A 18 17.79 -4.80 -8.46
CA ASN A 18 18.81 -4.67 -7.42
C ASN A 18 18.31 -5.19 -6.09
N PHE A 19 17.06 -4.85 -5.74
CA PHE A 19 16.48 -5.33 -4.50
C PHE A 19 16.43 -6.85 -4.48
N THR A 20 15.94 -7.44 -5.56
CA THR A 20 15.85 -8.89 -5.69
C THR A 20 17.21 -9.53 -5.56
N TYR A 21 18.19 -8.97 -6.24
CA TYR A 21 19.56 -9.49 -6.21
C TYR A 21 20.16 -9.45 -4.82
N ILE A 22 20.04 -8.31 -4.15
CA ILE A 22 20.66 -8.11 -2.85
C ILE A 22 20.04 -9.01 -1.79
N PHE A 23 18.72 -9.17 -1.82
CA PHE A 23 18.01 -9.94 -0.80
C PHE A 23 17.70 -11.36 -1.19
N GLY A 24 18.14 -11.78 -2.38
CA GLY A 24 17.90 -13.14 -2.83
C GLY A 24 16.44 -13.44 -3.10
N MET A 25 15.63 -12.42 -3.26
CA MET A 25 14.20 -12.58 -3.50
C MET A 25 13.95 -12.68 -4.99
N SER A 26 13.16 -13.64 -5.42
CA SER A 26 12.76 -13.74 -6.81
C SER A 26 11.24 -13.73 -6.86
N GLY A 27 10.70 -13.07 -7.83
CA GLY A 27 9.28 -13.08 -8.10
C GLY A 27 8.53 -11.93 -7.51
N ARG A 28 8.05 -12.05 -6.32
CA ARG A 28 7.09 -11.10 -5.79
C ARG A 28 7.69 -9.74 -5.52
N ARG A 29 7.04 -8.74 -6.08
CA ARG A 29 7.36 -7.35 -5.84
C ARG A 29 6.17 -6.73 -5.15
N ILE A 30 6.31 -6.51 -3.85
CA ILE A 30 5.25 -5.91 -3.06
C ILE A 30 5.84 -4.76 -2.27
N PRO A 31 5.00 -3.77 -1.93
CA PRO A 31 5.42 -2.68 -1.08
C PRO A 31 5.79 -3.17 0.32
N THR A 32 6.34 -2.29 1.13
CA THR A 32 6.67 -2.66 2.50
C THR A 32 5.40 -3.01 3.27
N LEU A 33 5.55 -3.89 4.26
CA LEU A 33 4.42 -4.31 5.07
C LEU A 33 3.80 -3.11 5.81
N ASN A 34 4.63 -2.19 6.30
CA ASN A 34 4.11 -1.02 7.00
C ASN A 34 3.25 -0.14 6.10
N ALA A 35 3.65 0.02 4.82
CA ALA A 35 2.85 0.78 3.86
C ALA A 35 1.52 0.09 3.60
N LEU A 36 1.54 -1.23 3.46
CA LEU A 36 0.32 -2.01 3.22
C LEU A 36 -0.61 -1.96 4.43
N ARG A 37 -0.06 -2.08 5.63
CA ARG A 37 -0.87 -2.02 6.86
C ARG A 37 -1.52 -0.67 7.03
N ALA A 38 -0.77 0.41 6.79
CA ALA A 38 -1.31 1.76 6.93
C ALA A 38 -2.46 2.00 5.95
N PHE A 39 -2.28 1.60 4.71
CA PHE A 39 -3.32 1.75 3.70
C PHE A 39 -4.55 0.91 4.04
N GLU A 40 -4.35 -0.35 4.42
CA GLU A 40 -5.48 -1.24 4.72
C GLU A 40 -6.31 -0.68 5.87
N ALA A 41 -5.69 -0.25 6.95
CA ALA A 41 -6.42 0.30 8.08
C ALA A 41 -7.14 1.60 7.70
N ALA A 42 -6.45 2.49 6.98
CA ALA A 42 -7.08 3.76 6.58
C ALA A 42 -8.24 3.53 5.62
N GLY A 43 -8.09 2.60 4.70
CA GLY A 43 -9.14 2.29 3.73
C GLY A 43 -10.34 1.61 4.37
N ARG A 44 -10.08 0.64 5.22
CA ARG A 44 -11.14 -0.10 5.91
C ARG A 44 -11.93 0.80 6.84
N LEU A 45 -11.24 1.69 7.55
CA LEU A 45 -11.88 2.57 8.53
C LEU A 45 -12.37 3.89 7.91
N GLY A 46 -11.92 4.19 6.70
CA GLY A 46 -12.30 5.44 6.03
C GLY A 46 -11.71 6.67 6.71
N SER A 47 -10.60 6.52 7.42
CA SER A 47 -10.08 7.60 8.26
C SER A 47 -8.63 7.35 8.59
N VAL A 48 -7.78 8.33 8.31
CA VAL A 48 -6.36 8.28 8.70
C VAL A 48 -6.22 8.35 10.22
N THR A 49 -7.03 9.19 10.86
CA THR A 49 -6.99 9.32 12.32
C THR A 49 -7.34 8.02 13.01
N ARG A 50 -8.40 7.35 12.56
CA ARG A 50 -8.80 6.09 13.15
C ARG A 50 -7.78 4.98 12.88
N ALA A 51 -7.19 5.00 11.70
CA ALA A 51 -6.13 4.04 11.39
C ALA A 51 -4.92 4.24 12.30
N ALA A 52 -4.55 5.48 12.55
CA ALA A 52 -3.44 5.79 13.45
C ALA A 52 -3.72 5.25 14.85
N SER A 53 -4.95 5.42 15.33
CA SER A 53 -5.35 4.89 16.62
C SER A 53 -5.27 3.38 16.65
N GLU A 54 -5.80 2.71 15.64
CA GLU A 54 -5.77 1.24 15.59
C GLU A 54 -4.34 0.71 15.57
N LEU A 55 -3.45 1.36 14.84
CA LEU A 55 -2.08 0.90 14.67
C LEU A 55 -1.14 1.43 15.75
N SER A 56 -1.64 2.26 16.65
CA SER A 56 -0.86 2.86 17.73
C SER A 56 0.33 3.67 17.21
N VAL A 57 0.06 4.46 16.18
CA VAL A 57 1.05 5.35 15.58
C VAL A 57 0.43 6.73 15.41
N THR A 58 1.23 7.69 14.92
CA THR A 58 0.73 9.04 14.70
C THR A 58 -0.01 9.14 13.38
N HIS A 59 -0.87 10.16 13.27
CA HIS A 59 -1.54 10.48 12.02
C HIS A 59 -0.52 10.70 10.89
N ALA A 60 0.55 11.44 11.21
CA ALA A 60 1.59 11.71 10.21
C ALA A 60 2.27 10.42 9.74
N ALA A 61 2.45 9.46 10.64
CA ALA A 61 3.07 8.18 10.26
C ALA A 61 2.20 7.42 9.28
N VAL A 62 0.89 7.37 9.52
CA VAL A 62 -0.03 6.72 8.58
C VAL A 62 0.00 7.42 7.23
N SER A 63 -0.10 8.76 7.24
CA SER A 63 -0.07 9.52 6.00
C SER A 63 1.22 9.29 5.21
N HIS A 64 2.34 9.23 5.92
CA HIS A 64 3.62 8.98 5.28
C HIS A 64 3.65 7.59 4.62
N GLN A 65 3.18 6.57 5.33
CA GLN A 65 3.19 5.22 4.79
C GLN A 65 2.25 5.07 3.59
N VAL A 66 1.11 5.76 3.62
CA VAL A 66 0.22 5.78 2.45
C VAL A 66 0.94 6.39 1.25
N ARG A 67 1.68 7.48 1.47
CA ARG A 67 2.44 8.09 0.36
C ARG A 67 3.53 7.14 -0.15
N VAL A 68 4.17 6.40 0.74
CA VAL A 68 5.16 5.39 0.32
C VAL A 68 4.51 4.37 -0.60
N LEU A 69 3.31 3.91 -0.24
CA LEU A 69 2.58 2.97 -1.08
C LEU A 69 2.26 3.59 -2.43
N GLU A 70 1.77 4.84 -2.43
CA GLU A 70 1.39 5.51 -3.67
C GLU A 70 2.60 5.71 -4.59
N GLU A 71 3.74 6.03 -4.00
CA GLU A 71 4.97 6.16 -4.79
C GLU A 71 5.37 4.83 -5.40
N TRP A 72 5.22 3.76 -4.63
CA TRP A 72 5.54 2.43 -5.12
C TRP A 72 4.63 2.03 -6.28
N LEU A 73 3.33 2.33 -6.16
CA LEU A 73 2.35 2.01 -7.20
C LEU A 73 2.42 2.94 -8.39
N GLY A 74 2.90 4.17 -8.18
CA GLY A 74 2.89 5.20 -9.22
C GLY A 74 1.53 5.83 -9.41
N LYS A 75 0.63 5.71 -8.46
CA LYS A 75 -0.71 6.29 -8.55
C LYS A 75 -1.31 6.41 -7.16
N PRO A 76 -2.26 7.33 -6.99
CA PRO A 76 -2.90 7.50 -5.68
C PRO A 76 -3.86 6.36 -5.37
N VAL A 77 -4.00 6.05 -4.09
CA VAL A 77 -4.99 5.08 -3.61
C VAL A 77 -6.15 5.78 -2.91
N PHE A 78 -5.98 7.04 -2.53
CA PHE A 78 -7.04 7.85 -1.96
C PHE A 78 -7.11 9.19 -2.66
N THR A 79 -8.32 9.77 -2.69
CA THR A 79 -8.53 11.19 -2.98
C THR A 79 -9.26 11.78 -1.79
N ARG A 80 -9.24 13.11 -1.68
CA ARG A 80 -9.98 13.79 -0.62
C ARG A 80 -11.24 14.41 -1.20
N GLN A 81 -12.37 14.13 -0.55
CA GLN A 81 -13.65 14.72 -0.92
C GLN A 81 -14.35 15.11 0.37
N HIS A 82 -14.67 16.37 0.50
CA HIS A 82 -15.41 16.87 1.67
C HIS A 82 -14.72 16.47 2.98
N ARG A 83 -13.38 16.62 3.04
CA ARG A 83 -12.56 16.31 4.21
C ARG A 83 -12.50 14.82 4.52
N ARG A 84 -12.98 13.98 3.63
CA ARG A 84 -12.91 12.53 3.78
C ARG A 84 -11.92 11.97 2.78
N ILE A 85 -11.34 10.85 3.13
CA ILE A 85 -10.59 10.08 2.16
C ILE A 85 -11.55 9.14 1.44
N VAL A 86 -11.39 9.03 0.14
CA VAL A 86 -12.20 8.18 -0.71
C VAL A 86 -11.25 7.35 -1.55
N LEU A 87 -11.53 6.05 -1.67
CA LEU A 87 -10.68 5.17 -2.47
C LEU A 87 -10.72 5.55 -3.94
N THR A 88 -9.56 5.56 -4.57
CA THR A 88 -9.47 5.62 -6.02
C THR A 88 -9.78 4.22 -6.57
N GLN A 89 -9.81 4.10 -7.91
CA GLN A 89 -9.95 2.79 -8.53
C GLN A 89 -8.86 1.84 -8.06
N ALA A 90 -7.61 2.33 -8.02
CA ALA A 90 -6.49 1.52 -7.57
C ALA A 90 -6.68 1.08 -6.11
N GLY A 91 -7.11 2.00 -5.25
CA GLY A 91 -7.36 1.68 -3.86
C GLY A 91 -8.50 0.68 -3.69
N ALA A 92 -9.57 0.85 -4.47
CA ALA A 92 -10.73 -0.03 -4.39
C ALA A 92 -10.39 -1.45 -4.83
N THR A 93 -9.43 -1.60 -5.74
CA THR A 93 -8.98 -2.91 -6.17
C THR A 93 -8.06 -3.55 -5.12
N LEU A 94 -7.17 -2.75 -4.55
CA LEU A 94 -6.16 -3.27 -3.64
C LEU A 94 -6.71 -3.61 -2.26
N LEU A 95 -7.64 -2.82 -1.75
CA LEU A 95 -8.09 -2.96 -0.36
C LEU A 95 -8.65 -4.34 -0.03
N PRO A 96 -9.60 -4.90 -0.80
CA PRO A 96 -10.13 -6.21 -0.42
C PRO A 96 -9.08 -7.32 -0.49
N ALA A 97 -8.12 -7.20 -1.41
CA ALA A 97 -7.05 -8.17 -1.49
C ALA A 97 -6.19 -8.14 -0.23
N LEU A 98 -5.89 -6.93 0.27
CA LEU A 98 -5.09 -6.80 1.49
C LEU A 98 -5.85 -7.22 2.72
N SER A 99 -7.10 -6.80 2.85
CA SER A 99 -7.91 -7.19 4.01
C SER A 99 -8.04 -8.70 4.09
N GLY A 100 -8.30 -9.34 2.96
CA GLY A 100 -8.39 -10.79 2.91
C GLY A 100 -7.06 -11.47 3.27
N ALA A 101 -5.95 -10.94 2.77
CA ALA A 101 -4.64 -11.51 3.06
C ALA A 101 -4.30 -11.37 4.55
N PHE A 102 -4.57 -10.20 5.13
CA PHE A 102 -4.28 -9.97 6.55
C PHE A 102 -5.16 -10.85 7.43
N ASP A 103 -6.43 -11.02 7.05
CA ASP A 103 -7.32 -11.92 7.79
C ASP A 103 -6.78 -13.34 7.79
N ARG A 104 -6.29 -13.81 6.65
CA ARG A 104 -5.72 -15.15 6.56
C ARG A 104 -4.48 -15.30 7.42
N VAL A 105 -3.64 -14.27 7.45
CA VAL A 105 -2.47 -14.31 8.32
C VAL A 105 -2.90 -14.34 9.79
N ALA A 106 -3.89 -13.54 10.15
CA ALA A 106 -4.37 -13.49 11.54
C ALA A 106 -4.99 -14.81 11.99
N GLU A 107 -5.59 -15.56 11.06
CA GLU A 107 -6.22 -16.83 11.36
C GLU A 107 -5.23 -17.97 11.45
N ALA A 108 -4.03 -17.77 10.92
CA ALA A 108 -3.01 -18.80 10.98
C ALA A 108 -2.44 -18.94 12.40
#